data_0d63adc26b7c36e98c75b83fae063bc7
#
_entry.id   0d63adc26b7c36e98c75b83fae063bc7
#
_cell.length_a   1.000
_cell.length_b   1.000
_cell.length_c   1.000
_cell.angle_alpha   90.00
_cell.angle_beta   90.00
_cell.angle_gamma   90.00
#
_symmetry.space_group_name_H-M   'P 1'
#
loop_
_entity.id
_entity.type
_entity.pdbx_description
1 polymer ?
#
loop_
_entity_poly.entity_id
_entity_poly.type
_entity_poly.pdbx_seq_one_letter_code
_entity_poly.pdbx_strand_id
1 'polypeptide(L)'
;ADIVGTPGTAINSISVPQLMSARLDQHTAPMEERYTQIDSVSNATLITGLASLMNPQKDISRQYIKGSIGEMADSNFIKNNRIWTMQNSADVLGEINAGTLTSGITALTVDGFSAAPAEGMVFTVEGIYDIHPETKDAYPHLKQFVVTAGATTTNLTFSPAMIFDPANPRQNCSGTPADNNDITFVGAASSNYLQPLMYHRDAFQFVTTNLQLVD
;
A
#
# COMPACT_ATOMS: atom_id res chain seq x y z
N ALA A 1 3.27 2.53 -2.49
CA ALA A 1 2.77 1.72 -1.37
C ALA A 1 1.65 0.84 -1.89
N ASP A 2 1.69 -0.44 -1.57
CA ASP A 2 0.67 -1.40 -1.99
C ASP A 2 -0.22 -1.76 -0.81
N ILE A 3 -1.51 -1.87 -1.05
CA ILE A 3 -2.49 -2.38 -0.09
C ILE A 3 -2.69 -3.87 -0.35
N VAL A 4 -2.64 -4.67 0.69
CA VAL A 4 -2.95 -6.10 0.67
C VAL A 4 -4.07 -6.42 1.66
N GLY A 5 -4.82 -7.47 1.40
CA GLY A 5 -6.00 -7.81 2.18
C GLY A 5 -7.25 -7.06 1.74
N THR A 6 -8.31 -7.13 2.52
CA THR A 6 -9.61 -6.49 2.23
C THR A 6 -9.80 -5.28 3.15
N PRO A 7 -9.90 -4.06 2.62
CA PRO A 7 -10.13 -2.86 3.41
C PRO A 7 -11.37 -3.01 4.31
N GLY A 8 -11.27 -2.51 5.54
CA GLY A 8 -12.35 -2.62 6.54
C GLY A 8 -12.44 -3.97 7.26
N THR A 9 -11.69 -4.96 6.84
CA THR A 9 -11.60 -6.25 7.54
C THR A 9 -10.43 -6.24 8.52
N ALA A 10 -10.71 -6.49 9.80
CA ALA A 10 -9.66 -6.54 10.81
C ALA A 10 -8.67 -7.68 10.54
N ILE A 11 -7.39 -7.42 10.78
CA ILE A 11 -6.35 -8.45 10.67
C ILE A 11 -6.53 -9.44 11.83
N ASN A 12 -7.00 -10.63 11.52
CA ASN A 12 -7.31 -11.68 12.52
C ASN A 12 -6.51 -12.97 12.30
N SER A 13 -5.62 -13.00 11.33
CA SER A 13 -4.79 -14.17 10.99
C SER A 13 -3.42 -13.74 10.50
N ILE A 14 -2.48 -14.67 10.46
CA ILE A 14 -1.13 -14.46 9.94
C ILE A 14 -1.09 -14.21 8.42
N SER A 15 -2.16 -14.54 7.71
CA SER A 15 -2.17 -14.47 6.23
C SER A 15 -1.93 -13.06 5.69
N VAL A 16 -2.55 -12.04 6.30
CA VAL A 16 -2.35 -10.64 5.85
C VAL A 16 -0.91 -10.17 6.10
N PRO A 17 -0.31 -10.33 7.31
CA PRO A 17 1.11 -10.07 7.53
C PRO A 17 2.05 -10.79 6.56
N GLN A 18 1.79 -12.06 6.25
CA GLN A 18 2.57 -12.81 5.26
C GLN A 18 2.44 -12.22 3.84
N LEU A 19 1.25 -11.79 3.44
CA LEU A 19 1.05 -11.11 2.17
C LEU A 19 1.75 -9.75 2.13
N MET A 20 1.79 -9.01 3.24
CA MET A 20 2.54 -7.75 3.34
C MET A 20 4.05 -8.01 3.15
N SER A 21 4.61 -9.01 3.82
CA SER A 21 6.00 -9.42 3.66
C SER A 21 6.28 -9.86 2.22
N ALA A 22 5.45 -10.74 1.66
CA ALA A 22 5.60 -11.20 0.27
C ALA A 22 5.55 -10.05 -0.74
N ARG A 23 4.75 -9.00 -0.49
CA ARG A 23 4.70 -7.82 -1.35
C ARG A 23 6.00 -7.02 -1.30
N LEU A 24 6.63 -6.88 -0.13
CA LEU A 24 7.95 -6.27 0.00
C LEU A 24 9.02 -7.10 -0.72
N ASP A 25 8.97 -8.44 -0.64
CA ASP A 25 9.89 -9.33 -1.35
C ASP A 25 9.75 -9.18 -2.87
N GLN A 26 8.53 -9.10 -3.38
CA GLN A 26 8.24 -8.86 -4.80
C GLN A 26 8.84 -7.54 -5.32
N HIS A 27 8.93 -6.53 -4.45
CA HIS A 27 9.58 -5.26 -4.75
C HIS A 27 11.07 -5.23 -4.41
N THR A 28 11.68 -6.39 -4.13
CA THR A 28 13.12 -6.54 -3.80
C THR A 28 13.56 -5.70 -2.59
N ALA A 29 12.65 -5.46 -1.64
CA ALA A 29 12.99 -4.79 -0.40
C ALA A 29 13.83 -5.73 0.50
N PRO A 30 14.82 -5.21 1.26
CA PRO A 30 15.61 -6.03 2.17
C PRO A 30 14.74 -6.85 3.12
N MET A 31 15.14 -8.10 3.38
CA MET A 31 14.36 -9.03 4.20
C MET A 31 14.59 -8.85 5.71
N GLU A 32 15.68 -8.18 6.08
CA GLU A 32 16.01 -7.93 7.47
C GLU A 32 15.42 -6.59 7.96
N GLU A 33 15.33 -6.42 9.27
CA GLU A 33 14.94 -5.16 9.93
C GLU A 33 13.62 -4.55 9.41
N ARG A 34 12.61 -5.40 9.22
CA ARG A 34 11.25 -4.97 8.89
C ARG A 34 10.43 -4.69 10.13
N TYR A 35 9.59 -3.69 10.06
CA TYR A 35 8.71 -3.27 11.14
C TYR A 35 7.28 -3.17 10.63
N THR A 36 6.34 -3.63 11.46
CA THR A 36 4.90 -3.50 11.18
C THR A 36 4.27 -2.64 12.27
N GLN A 37 3.70 -1.51 11.87
CA GLN A 37 2.89 -0.68 12.75
C GLN A 37 1.43 -1.09 12.63
N ILE A 38 0.82 -1.42 13.78
CA ILE A 38 -0.57 -1.87 13.88
C ILE A 38 -1.30 -1.06 14.96
N ASP A 39 -2.58 -0.78 14.75
CA ASP A 39 -3.41 -0.13 15.75
C ASP A 39 -3.78 -1.08 16.91
N SER A 40 -4.26 -0.51 18.01
CA SER A 40 -4.56 -1.29 19.22
C SER A 40 -5.70 -2.29 19.03
N VAL A 41 -6.70 -1.97 18.19
CA VAL A 41 -7.86 -2.85 17.95
C VAL A 41 -7.45 -4.01 17.06
N SER A 42 -6.77 -3.74 15.95
CA SER A 42 -6.24 -4.78 15.06
C SER A 42 -5.22 -5.67 15.77
N ASN A 43 -4.40 -5.11 16.66
CA ASN A 43 -3.49 -5.90 17.50
C ASN A 43 -4.25 -6.89 18.40
N ALA A 44 -5.32 -6.43 19.08
CA ALA A 44 -6.12 -7.31 19.94
C ALA A 44 -6.83 -8.41 19.12
N THR A 45 -7.37 -8.06 17.96
CA THR A 45 -8.03 -9.00 17.05
C THR A 45 -7.06 -10.05 16.53
N LEU A 46 -5.85 -9.64 16.15
CA LEU A 46 -4.80 -10.55 15.69
C LEU A 46 -4.34 -11.51 16.78
N ILE A 47 -4.12 -11.03 18.01
CA ILE A 47 -3.78 -11.89 19.16
C ILE A 47 -4.89 -12.91 19.41
N THR A 48 -6.15 -12.50 19.36
CA THR A 48 -7.30 -13.39 19.54
C THR A 48 -7.37 -14.43 18.42
N GLY A 49 -7.15 -14.04 17.18
CA GLY A 49 -7.15 -14.95 16.03
C GLY A 49 -6.01 -15.97 16.07
N LEU A 50 -4.87 -15.62 16.66
CA LEU A 50 -3.71 -16.50 16.80
C LEU A 50 -3.77 -17.38 18.07
N ALA A 51 -4.68 -17.12 18.99
CA ALA A 51 -4.74 -17.80 20.29
C ALA A 51 -4.83 -19.34 20.18
N SER A 52 -5.50 -19.85 19.14
CA SER A 52 -5.63 -21.30 18.89
C SER A 52 -4.37 -21.95 18.32
N LEU A 53 -3.45 -21.17 17.78
CA LEU A 53 -2.19 -21.64 17.17
C LEU A 53 -1.02 -21.60 18.15
N MET A 54 -1.22 -20.95 19.30
CA MET A 54 -0.16 -20.73 20.28
C MET A 54 -0.08 -21.86 21.29
N ASN A 55 1.09 -22.48 21.38
CA ASN A 55 1.38 -23.53 22.37
C ASN A 55 1.85 -22.87 23.70
N PRO A 56 1.50 -23.37 24.91
CA PRO A 56 1.67 -22.69 26.21
C PRO A 56 3.12 -22.56 26.70
N GLN A 57 4.06 -22.13 25.87
CA GLN A 57 5.43 -21.87 26.25
C GLN A 57 5.76 -20.37 26.34
N LYS A 58 6.92 -20.02 26.79
CA LYS A 58 7.45 -18.72 27.25
C LYS A 58 6.98 -17.45 26.49
N ASP A 59 6.72 -17.54 25.20
CA ASP A 59 6.33 -16.40 24.36
C ASP A 59 4.85 -16.03 24.50
N ILE A 60 3.98 -16.99 24.78
CA ILE A 60 2.56 -16.79 25.07
C ILE A 60 2.37 -15.96 26.34
N SER A 61 3.18 -16.22 27.36
CA SER A 61 3.14 -15.45 28.60
C SER A 61 3.36 -13.95 28.34
N ARG A 62 4.28 -13.59 27.45
CA ARG A 62 4.56 -12.20 27.09
C ARG A 62 3.42 -11.58 26.28
N GLN A 63 2.86 -12.30 25.33
CA GLN A 63 1.73 -11.86 24.52
C GLN A 63 0.47 -11.66 25.37
N TYR A 64 0.17 -12.61 26.24
CA TYR A 64 -0.98 -12.55 27.15
C TYR A 64 -0.85 -11.43 28.18
N ILE A 65 0.32 -11.28 28.79
CA ILE A 65 0.55 -10.29 29.85
C ILE A 65 0.75 -8.88 29.30
N LYS A 66 1.48 -8.74 28.19
CA LYS A 66 1.87 -7.42 27.64
C LYS A 66 1.10 -7.00 26.41
N GLY A 67 0.30 -7.87 25.79
CA GLY A 67 -0.37 -7.59 24.53
C GLY A 67 0.60 -7.32 23.37
N SER A 68 1.81 -7.88 23.42
CA SER A 68 2.85 -7.72 22.40
C SER A 68 2.87 -8.95 21.49
N ILE A 69 2.77 -8.76 20.19
CA ILE A 69 2.86 -9.84 19.20
C ILE A 69 4.31 -10.31 19.05
N GLY A 70 5.29 -9.41 19.22
CA GLY A 70 6.70 -9.73 18.99
C GLY A 70 7.03 -9.72 17.50
N GLU A 71 7.76 -10.74 17.04
CA GLU A 71 8.17 -10.92 15.65
C GLU A 71 7.28 -11.95 14.96
N MET A 72 6.78 -11.62 13.77
CA MET A 72 5.95 -12.49 12.95
C MET A 72 6.04 -12.06 11.48
N ALA A 73 6.03 -13.03 10.54
CA ALA A 73 6.13 -12.76 9.10
C ALA A 73 7.33 -11.86 8.75
N ASP A 74 8.51 -12.19 9.28
CA ASP A 74 9.78 -11.47 9.11
C ASP A 74 9.73 -9.99 9.51
N SER A 75 8.85 -9.63 10.45
CA SER A 75 8.65 -8.24 10.86
C SER A 75 8.40 -8.12 12.37
N ASN A 76 8.96 -7.07 12.96
CA ASN A 76 8.72 -6.69 14.35
C ASN A 76 7.44 -5.85 14.46
N PHE A 77 6.46 -6.32 15.25
CA PHE A 77 5.17 -5.64 15.43
C PHE A 77 5.25 -4.56 16.51
N ILE A 78 4.87 -3.35 16.13
CA ILE A 78 4.82 -2.17 17.01
C ILE A 78 3.40 -1.64 17.04
N LYS A 79 2.85 -1.53 18.25
CA LYS A 79 1.53 -0.94 18.46
C LYS A 79 1.63 0.59 18.41
N ASN A 80 0.81 1.23 17.54
CA ASN A 80 0.77 2.67 17.36
C ASN A 80 -0.67 3.13 17.18
N ASN A 81 -1.11 4.12 17.97
CA ASN A 81 -2.46 4.70 17.86
C ASN A 81 -2.56 5.85 16.83
N ARG A 82 -1.46 6.21 16.18
CA ARG A 82 -1.40 7.28 15.17
C ARG A 82 -1.20 6.70 13.77
N ILE A 83 -1.93 5.64 13.45
CA ILE A 83 -1.92 5.05 12.11
C ILE A 83 -2.73 5.93 11.17
N TRP A 84 -2.21 6.11 9.97
CA TRP A 84 -2.88 6.88 8.94
C TRP A 84 -4.20 6.22 8.52
N THR A 85 -5.19 7.05 8.27
CA THR A 85 -6.51 6.61 7.79
C THR A 85 -6.70 7.06 6.35
N MET A 86 -6.82 6.11 5.44
CA MET A 86 -7.21 6.37 4.06
C MET A 86 -8.69 6.75 4.03
N GLN A 87 -9.01 7.83 3.33
CA GLN A 87 -10.39 8.30 3.14
C GLN A 87 -10.74 8.20 1.65
N ASN A 88 -11.75 7.40 1.33
CA ASN A 88 -12.25 7.31 -0.02
C ASN A 88 -13.30 8.41 -0.28
N SER A 89 -13.23 8.99 -1.49
CA SER A 89 -14.25 9.91 -1.99
C SER A 89 -15.57 9.20 -2.27
N ALA A 90 -16.55 9.94 -2.77
CA ALA A 90 -17.86 9.38 -3.11
C ALA A 90 -17.79 8.41 -4.29
N ASP A 91 -16.80 8.55 -5.16
CA ASP A 91 -16.59 7.67 -6.31
C ASP A 91 -15.34 6.80 -6.13
N VAL A 92 -15.47 5.54 -6.50
CA VAL A 92 -14.40 4.53 -6.46
C VAL A 92 -14.25 3.78 -7.79
N LEU A 93 -14.98 4.18 -8.80
CA LEU A 93 -14.92 3.66 -10.17
C LEU A 93 -14.87 4.80 -11.16
N GLY A 94 -14.05 4.69 -12.18
CA GLY A 94 -13.93 5.62 -13.29
C GLY A 94 -13.23 4.95 -14.46
N GLU A 95 -13.02 5.68 -15.53
CA GLU A 95 -12.40 5.17 -16.75
C GLU A 95 -11.30 6.12 -17.24
N ILE A 96 -10.36 5.59 -17.98
CA ILE A 96 -9.36 6.39 -18.67
C ILE A 96 -10.02 7.02 -19.89
N ASN A 97 -9.91 8.35 -20.01
CA ASN A 97 -10.33 9.09 -21.19
C ASN A 97 -9.09 9.75 -21.83
N ALA A 98 -8.29 8.93 -22.48
CA ALA A 98 -7.05 9.40 -23.08
C ALA A 98 -6.72 8.59 -24.34
N GLY A 99 -6.26 9.29 -25.36
CA GLY A 99 -5.71 8.67 -26.54
C GLY A 99 -4.35 8.00 -26.27
N THR A 100 -3.38 8.18 -27.15
CA THR A 100 -2.04 7.61 -26.99
C THR A 100 -1.33 8.20 -25.78
N LEU A 101 -0.98 7.36 -24.82
CA LEU A 101 -0.24 7.73 -23.62
C LEU A 101 1.26 7.52 -23.81
N THR A 102 2.06 8.38 -23.20
CA THR A 102 3.52 8.27 -23.19
C THR A 102 3.99 7.64 -21.87
N SER A 103 4.97 6.74 -21.93
CA SER A 103 5.53 6.11 -20.74
C SER A 103 6.17 7.14 -19.79
N GLY A 104 5.98 6.95 -18.49
CA GLY A 104 6.52 7.85 -17.45
C GLY A 104 5.52 8.92 -16.96
N ILE A 105 4.23 8.75 -17.25
CA ILE A 105 3.18 9.68 -16.83
C ILE A 105 2.91 9.58 -15.33
N THR A 106 2.51 10.70 -14.74
CA THR A 106 2.05 10.86 -13.35
C THR A 106 0.65 11.46 -13.27
N ALA A 107 0.00 11.65 -14.42
CA ALA A 107 -1.35 12.13 -14.51
C ALA A 107 -2.07 11.45 -15.68
N LEU A 108 -3.36 11.14 -15.50
CA LEU A 108 -4.25 10.56 -16.49
C LEU A 108 -5.47 11.46 -16.67
N THR A 109 -5.88 11.68 -17.91
CA THR A 109 -7.22 12.22 -18.18
C THR A 109 -8.22 11.09 -17.95
N VAL A 110 -9.26 11.38 -17.19
CA VAL A 110 -10.25 10.39 -16.73
C VAL A 110 -11.65 10.92 -16.87
N ASP A 111 -12.62 10.03 -16.90
CA ASP A 111 -14.04 10.36 -16.81
C ASP A 111 -14.79 9.39 -15.89
N GLY A 112 -16.10 9.55 -15.80
CA GLY A 112 -16.94 8.75 -14.92
C GLY A 112 -16.95 9.21 -13.46
N PHE A 113 -16.13 10.16 -13.03
CA PHE A 113 -16.12 10.66 -11.65
C PHE A 113 -17.09 11.84 -11.47
N SER A 114 -18.01 11.71 -10.51
CA SER A 114 -18.88 12.80 -10.04
C SER A 114 -18.21 13.61 -8.90
N ALA A 115 -17.27 13.01 -8.19
CA ALA A 115 -16.47 13.65 -7.14
C ALA A 115 -14.97 13.41 -7.38
N ALA A 116 -14.15 14.42 -7.09
CA ALA A 116 -12.70 14.30 -7.22
C ALA A 116 -12.16 13.22 -6.28
N PRO A 117 -11.28 12.32 -6.76
CA PRO A 117 -10.60 11.38 -5.90
C PRO A 117 -9.77 12.07 -4.82
N ALA A 118 -9.86 11.58 -3.59
CA ALA A 118 -9.12 12.17 -2.47
C ALA A 118 -7.63 11.77 -2.51
N GLU A 119 -6.78 12.67 -2.04
CA GLU A 119 -5.35 12.40 -1.90
C GLU A 119 -5.12 11.20 -0.97
N GLY A 120 -4.22 10.29 -1.36
CA GLY A 120 -3.90 9.08 -0.63
C GLY A 120 -4.79 7.88 -0.96
N MET A 121 -5.84 8.02 -1.76
CA MET A 121 -6.60 6.87 -2.28
C MET A 121 -5.70 6.01 -3.16
N VAL A 122 -5.89 4.71 -3.10
CA VAL A 122 -5.13 3.74 -3.90
C VAL A 122 -6.02 3.17 -4.99
N PHE A 123 -5.52 3.12 -6.22
CA PHE A 123 -6.26 2.60 -7.36
C PHE A 123 -5.45 1.65 -8.22
N THR A 124 -6.15 0.89 -9.01
CA THR A 124 -5.60 0.01 -10.06
C THR A 124 -6.24 0.38 -11.39
N VAL A 125 -5.54 0.05 -12.47
CA VAL A 125 -6.05 0.18 -13.86
C VAL A 125 -6.18 -1.22 -14.45
N GLU A 126 -7.29 -1.47 -15.11
CA GLU A 126 -7.55 -2.74 -15.78
C GLU A 126 -6.43 -3.11 -16.78
N GLY A 127 -5.98 -4.36 -16.74
CA GLY A 127 -4.95 -4.86 -17.66
C GLY A 127 -3.52 -4.40 -17.35
N ILE A 128 -3.31 -3.52 -16.36
CA ILE A 128 -2.00 -3.02 -15.98
C ILE A 128 -1.49 -3.78 -14.75
N TYR A 129 -0.67 -4.80 -15.01
CA TYR A 129 -0.10 -5.64 -13.95
C TYR A 129 1.20 -5.05 -13.41
N ASP A 130 1.49 -5.34 -12.15
CA ASP A 130 2.79 -5.08 -11.57
C ASP A 130 3.84 -6.03 -12.15
N ILE A 131 5.10 -5.63 -12.17
CA ILE A 131 6.18 -6.43 -12.73
C ILE A 131 7.35 -6.53 -11.75
N HIS A 132 8.10 -7.64 -11.87
CA HIS A 132 9.32 -7.82 -11.12
C HIS A 132 10.36 -6.75 -11.52
N PRO A 133 10.99 -6.04 -10.57
CA PRO A 133 11.90 -4.94 -10.89
C PRO A 133 13.11 -5.34 -11.77
N GLU A 134 13.61 -6.57 -11.62
CA GLU A 134 14.79 -7.06 -12.32
C GLU A 134 14.43 -7.89 -13.57
N THR A 135 13.61 -8.94 -13.42
CA THR A 135 13.29 -9.86 -14.54
C THR A 135 12.26 -9.29 -15.50
N LYS A 136 11.48 -8.29 -15.08
CA LYS A 136 10.37 -7.68 -15.84
C LYS A 136 9.19 -8.60 -16.12
N ASP A 137 9.14 -9.76 -15.47
CA ASP A 137 7.99 -10.65 -15.54
C ASP A 137 6.78 -10.06 -14.82
N ALA A 138 5.61 -10.19 -15.43
CA ALA A 138 4.38 -9.69 -14.84
C ALA A 138 3.89 -10.56 -13.68
N TYR A 139 3.51 -9.93 -12.60
CA TYR A 139 2.83 -10.59 -11.49
C TYR A 139 1.34 -10.82 -11.80
N PRO A 140 0.66 -11.73 -11.07
CA PRO A 140 -0.76 -11.99 -11.29
C PRO A 140 -1.70 -10.92 -10.71
N HIS A 141 -1.17 -9.84 -10.16
CA HIS A 141 -1.95 -8.74 -9.58
C HIS A 141 -1.70 -7.42 -10.33
N LEU A 142 -2.71 -6.57 -10.31
CA LEU A 142 -2.62 -5.25 -10.93
C LEU A 142 -1.68 -4.33 -10.15
N LYS A 143 -1.00 -3.44 -10.88
CA LYS A 143 -0.17 -2.38 -10.29
C LYS A 143 -1.06 -1.40 -9.53
N GLN A 144 -0.66 -1.07 -8.31
CA GLN A 144 -1.33 -0.08 -7.49
C GLN A 144 -0.65 1.28 -7.58
N PHE A 145 -1.46 2.32 -7.62
CA PHE A 145 -1.04 3.72 -7.67
C PHE A 145 -1.74 4.49 -6.57
N VAL A 146 -1.09 5.52 -6.06
CA VAL A 146 -1.63 6.38 -5.00
C VAL A 146 -1.95 7.75 -5.57
N VAL A 147 -3.15 8.24 -5.32
CA VAL A 147 -3.57 9.59 -5.71
C VAL A 147 -2.74 10.63 -4.98
N THR A 148 -2.22 11.60 -5.72
CA THR A 148 -1.50 12.76 -5.18
C THR A 148 -2.36 14.02 -5.23
N ALA A 149 -1.91 15.08 -4.58
CA ALA A 149 -2.59 16.38 -4.59
C ALA A 149 -2.83 16.88 -6.03
N GLY A 150 -3.97 17.54 -6.24
CA GLY A 150 -4.33 18.13 -7.54
C GLY A 150 -5.19 17.22 -8.43
N ALA A 151 -5.64 16.07 -7.95
CA ALA A 151 -6.62 15.27 -8.67
C ALA A 151 -7.98 16.00 -8.76
N THR A 152 -8.64 15.85 -9.90
CA THR A 152 -9.97 16.41 -10.20
C THR A 152 -10.88 15.33 -10.75
N THR A 153 -12.12 15.67 -11.11
CA THR A 153 -13.04 14.72 -11.75
C THR A 153 -12.64 14.32 -13.17
N THR A 154 -11.74 15.07 -13.81
CA THR A 154 -11.30 14.82 -15.20
C THR A 154 -9.80 14.59 -15.33
N ASN A 155 -9.04 14.77 -14.25
CA ASN A 155 -7.60 14.54 -14.24
C ASN A 155 -7.18 13.90 -12.94
N LEU A 156 -6.57 12.72 -13.03
CA LEU A 156 -6.10 11.93 -11.91
C LEU A 156 -4.57 12.02 -11.82
N THR A 157 -4.07 12.68 -10.78
CA THR A 157 -2.65 12.76 -10.48
C THR A 157 -2.24 11.67 -9.50
N PHE A 158 -1.11 11.01 -9.73
CA PHE A 158 -0.72 9.85 -8.95
C PHE A 158 0.79 9.60 -8.85
N SER A 159 1.16 8.74 -7.95
CA SER A 159 2.51 8.22 -7.74
C SER A 159 2.45 6.70 -7.45
N PRO A 160 3.45 5.90 -7.87
CA PRO A 160 4.61 6.25 -8.72
C PRO A 160 4.22 6.55 -10.16
N ALA A 161 5.15 7.08 -10.95
CA ALA A 161 4.94 7.25 -12.39
C ALA A 161 4.65 5.90 -13.06
N MET A 162 3.76 5.88 -14.04
CA MET A 162 3.41 4.69 -14.80
C MET A 162 4.41 4.54 -15.97
N ILE A 163 5.34 3.60 -15.83
CA ILE A 163 6.42 3.35 -16.80
C ILE A 163 6.19 1.99 -17.44
N PHE A 164 5.69 1.99 -18.67
CA PHE A 164 5.34 0.79 -19.41
C PHE A 164 6.23 0.53 -20.64
N ASP A 165 7.20 1.40 -20.94
CA ASP A 165 8.17 1.19 -22.02
C ASP A 165 9.15 0.08 -21.62
N PRO A 166 9.18 -1.06 -22.32
CA PRO A 166 10.07 -2.17 -22.03
C PRO A 166 11.57 -1.85 -22.24
N ALA A 167 11.88 -0.79 -22.99
CA ALA A 167 13.25 -0.33 -23.15
C ALA A 167 13.75 0.48 -21.93
N ASN A 168 12.83 0.90 -21.06
CA ASN A 168 13.18 1.67 -19.85
C ASN A 168 13.55 0.72 -18.71
N PRO A 169 14.78 0.78 -18.14
CA PRO A 169 15.19 -0.06 -17.01
C PRO A 169 14.32 0.13 -15.75
N ARG A 170 13.63 1.27 -15.64
CA ARG A 170 12.73 1.60 -14.54
C ARG A 170 11.28 1.18 -14.81
N GLN A 171 11.02 0.39 -15.87
CA GLN A 171 9.69 -0.13 -16.16
C GLN A 171 9.06 -0.77 -14.91
N ASN A 172 7.81 -0.40 -14.61
CA ASN A 172 7.04 -0.88 -13.46
C ASN A 172 5.62 -1.33 -13.79
N CYS A 173 5.26 -1.35 -15.08
CA CYS A 173 3.95 -1.78 -15.55
C CYS A 173 4.10 -2.75 -16.73
N SER A 174 3.22 -3.74 -16.80
CA SER A 174 3.25 -4.78 -17.83
C SER A 174 2.80 -4.31 -19.22
N GLY A 175 2.03 -3.23 -19.30
CA GLY A 175 1.41 -2.80 -20.56
C GLY A 175 1.05 -1.32 -20.56
N THR A 176 0.64 -0.84 -21.75
CA THR A 176 0.19 0.53 -21.98
C THR A 176 -1.28 0.66 -21.60
N PRO A 177 -1.67 1.61 -20.73
CA PRO A 177 -3.08 1.90 -20.49
C PRO A 177 -3.76 2.36 -21.78
N ALA A 178 -5.00 1.95 -21.98
CA ALA A 178 -5.80 2.29 -23.14
C ALA A 178 -7.02 3.15 -22.73
N ASP A 179 -7.60 3.82 -23.71
CA ASP A 179 -8.88 4.49 -23.57
C ASP A 179 -9.96 3.51 -23.11
N ASN A 180 -10.84 3.96 -22.22
CA ASN A 180 -11.89 3.16 -21.57
C ASN A 180 -11.38 1.98 -20.70
N ASN A 181 -10.10 1.92 -20.31
CA ASN A 181 -9.72 1.00 -19.25
C ASN A 181 -10.31 1.43 -17.90
N ASP A 182 -10.90 0.48 -17.19
CA ASP A 182 -11.48 0.72 -15.87
C ASP A 182 -10.43 1.15 -14.84
N ILE A 183 -10.76 2.18 -14.09
CA ILE A 183 -10.04 2.61 -12.89
C ILE A 183 -10.86 2.18 -11.67
N THR A 184 -10.28 1.33 -10.83
CA THR A 184 -10.93 0.84 -9.61
C THR A 184 -10.14 1.25 -8.39
N PHE A 185 -10.78 1.97 -7.45
CA PHE A 185 -10.17 2.31 -6.18
C PHE A 185 -10.34 1.18 -5.16
N VAL A 186 -9.35 1.05 -4.29
CA VAL A 186 -9.33 0.05 -3.22
C VAL A 186 -10.28 0.49 -2.10
N GLY A 187 -11.29 -0.32 -1.81
CA GLY A 187 -12.29 -0.06 -0.78
C GLY A 187 -13.60 0.50 -1.32
N ALA A 188 -14.55 0.73 -0.43
CA ALA A 188 -15.87 1.26 -0.76
C ALA A 188 -15.88 2.81 -0.79
N ALA A 189 -16.83 3.37 -1.53
CA ALA A 189 -17.07 4.80 -1.58
C ALA A 189 -17.38 5.40 -0.20
N SER A 190 -16.99 6.65 0.01
CA SER A 190 -17.25 7.43 1.23
C SER A 190 -16.87 6.71 2.54
N SER A 191 -15.87 5.85 2.49
CA SER A 191 -15.45 5.01 3.61
C SER A 191 -14.03 5.33 4.06
N ASN A 192 -13.77 5.13 5.36
CA ASN A 192 -12.48 5.38 5.97
C ASN A 192 -11.85 4.06 6.42
N TYR A 193 -10.56 3.89 6.14
CA TYR A 193 -9.82 2.67 6.46
C TYR A 193 -8.51 2.97 7.17
N LEU A 194 -8.32 2.41 8.36
CA LEU A 194 -7.01 2.39 9.01
C LEU A 194 -6.05 1.53 8.19
N GLN A 195 -4.84 2.04 7.98
CA GLN A 195 -3.81 1.39 7.17
C GLN A 195 -2.62 0.96 8.04
N PRO A 196 -2.61 -0.26 8.59
CA PRO A 196 -1.40 -0.84 9.15
C PRO A 196 -0.28 -0.83 8.11
N LEU A 197 0.94 -0.54 8.53
CA LEU A 197 2.06 -0.32 7.61
C LEU A 197 3.21 -1.26 7.95
N MET A 198 3.67 -2.03 6.96
CA MET A 198 4.91 -2.79 7.03
C MET A 198 5.98 -2.10 6.18
N TYR A 199 7.18 -1.94 6.71
CA TYR A 199 8.27 -1.24 6.04
C TYR A 199 9.64 -1.73 6.54
N HIS A 200 10.66 -1.54 5.72
CA HIS A 200 12.05 -1.70 6.13
C HIS A 200 12.51 -0.47 6.92
N ARG A 201 13.38 -0.65 7.92
CA ARG A 201 13.88 0.43 8.78
C ARG A 201 14.33 1.68 8.01
N ASP A 202 15.06 1.50 6.91
CA ASP A 202 15.63 2.61 6.15
C ASP A 202 14.65 3.23 5.13
N ALA A 203 13.38 2.78 5.09
CA ALA A 203 12.36 3.38 4.23
C ALA A 203 12.03 4.84 4.64
N PHE A 204 12.28 5.19 5.90
CA PHE A 204 12.09 6.53 6.43
C PHE A 204 13.38 7.04 7.04
N GLN A 205 13.88 8.17 6.53
CA GLN A 205 15.08 8.82 7.05
C GLN A 205 14.73 10.21 7.56
N PHE A 206 15.14 10.52 8.76
CA PHE A 206 15.00 11.83 9.37
C PHE A 206 16.39 12.46 9.53
N VAL A 207 16.65 13.54 8.81
CA VAL A 207 17.92 14.26 8.84
C VAL A 207 17.72 15.63 9.46
N THR A 208 18.51 15.93 10.50
CA THR A 208 18.53 17.25 11.13
C THR A 208 19.93 17.83 11.05
N THR A 209 20.03 19.14 10.88
CA THR A 209 21.29 19.88 11.05
C THR A 209 21.21 20.73 12.30
N ASN A 210 22.35 20.86 13.00
CA ASN A 210 22.45 21.80 14.11
C ASN A 210 22.37 23.22 13.56
N LEU A 211 21.41 24.02 14.05
CA LEU A 211 21.41 25.47 13.82
C LEU A 211 22.61 26.07 14.54
N GLN A 212 23.56 26.67 13.81
CA GLN A 212 24.54 27.55 14.42
C GLN A 212 23.83 28.80 14.91
N LEU A 213 23.87 29.02 16.22
CA LEU A 213 23.54 30.34 16.78
C LEU A 213 24.63 31.29 16.28
N VAL A 214 24.22 32.32 15.54
CA VAL A 214 25.08 33.45 15.18
C VAL A 214 25.07 34.37 16.40
N ASP A 215 26.23 34.51 17.08
CA ASP A 215 26.43 35.49 18.14
C ASP A 215 26.41 36.91 17.59
#